data_7b28040ea6718e8d1459b3a3662d52fc
#
_entry.id   7b28040ea6718e8d1459b3a3662d52fc
#
_cell.length_a   1.000
_cell.length_b   1.000
_cell.length_c   1.000
_cell.angle_alpha   90.00
_cell.angle_beta   90.00
_cell.angle_gamma   90.00
#
_symmetry.space_group_name_H-M   'P 1'
#
loop_
_entity.id
_entity.type
_entity.pdbx_description
1 polymer ?
#
loop_
_entity_poly.entity_id
_entity_poly.type
_entity_poly.pdbx_seq_one_letter_code
_entity_poly.pdbx_strand_id
1 'polypeptide(L)'
;MQELSSVERISRQLKHLPVDRVGIMEDFWVHTIKNWVEQGKMPAGQSAAEHFGLDLETCWAFNLKVDHKWVDKLVAEDEDTQTFLDGNGATLRRHKAHDSTPEHINYSIADRAAWEERAKPFLTVERERIKLDRFRQARQRCQEQQRFFCWGGVNVFEAIHPVVGHENMLLGMALDPDWIKDMADTFADLLIGLMEVMFAEAGKPDGIWFYDDMGFRGRPFMSPEMYRELIFPAHQKTIA
;
A
#
# COMPACT_ATOMS: atom_id res chain seq x y z
N MET A 1 -32.78 -4.98 -16.34
CA MET A 1 -31.70 -5.96 -16.15
C MET A 1 -31.86 -6.50 -14.72
N GLN A 2 -31.53 -7.76 -14.49
CA GLN A 2 -31.48 -8.30 -13.14
C GLN A 2 -30.30 -7.65 -12.36
N GLU A 3 -30.51 -7.35 -11.08
CA GLU A 3 -29.46 -6.80 -10.23
C GLU A 3 -28.34 -7.85 -10.05
N LEU A 4 -27.10 -7.44 -10.26
CA LEU A 4 -25.92 -8.28 -10.13
C LEU A 4 -25.36 -8.21 -8.70
N SER A 5 -24.76 -9.30 -8.21
CA SER A 5 -23.92 -9.23 -7.02
C SER A 5 -22.67 -8.38 -7.30
N SER A 6 -22.04 -7.85 -6.24
CA SER A 6 -20.80 -7.06 -6.40
C SER A 6 -19.68 -7.87 -7.06
N VAL A 7 -19.53 -9.14 -6.69
CA VAL A 7 -18.55 -10.05 -7.33
C VAL A 7 -18.82 -10.18 -8.83
N GLU A 8 -20.07 -10.41 -9.23
CA GLU A 8 -20.41 -10.56 -10.64
C GLU A 8 -20.25 -9.25 -11.40
N ARG A 9 -20.70 -8.13 -10.83
CA ARG A 9 -20.59 -6.79 -11.41
C ARG A 9 -19.14 -6.42 -11.71
N ILE A 10 -18.24 -6.50 -10.72
CA ILE A 10 -16.82 -6.18 -10.90
C ILE A 10 -16.16 -7.17 -11.87
N SER A 11 -16.45 -8.47 -11.75
CA SER A 11 -15.90 -9.48 -12.66
C SER A 11 -16.32 -9.24 -14.12
N ARG A 12 -17.55 -8.84 -14.37
CA ARG A 12 -18.03 -8.48 -15.72
C ARG A 12 -17.38 -7.20 -16.22
N GLN A 13 -17.25 -6.18 -15.35
CA GLN A 13 -16.59 -4.92 -15.70
C GLN A 13 -15.13 -5.14 -16.13
N LEU A 14 -14.37 -5.93 -15.39
CA LEU A 14 -12.99 -6.28 -15.72
C LEU A 14 -12.88 -7.06 -17.05
N LYS A 15 -13.95 -7.74 -17.47
CA LYS A 15 -14.04 -8.47 -18.75
C LYS A 15 -14.71 -7.64 -19.86
N HIS A 16 -14.99 -6.36 -19.64
CA HIS A 16 -15.73 -5.49 -20.56
C HIS A 16 -17.10 -6.03 -20.98
N LEU A 17 -17.79 -6.75 -20.10
CA LEU A 17 -19.13 -7.28 -20.31
C LEU A 17 -20.20 -6.30 -19.76
N PRO A 18 -21.44 -6.35 -20.27
CA PRO A 18 -22.53 -5.50 -19.77
C PRO A 18 -22.81 -5.72 -18.28
N VAL A 19 -23.03 -4.62 -17.57
CA VAL A 19 -23.36 -4.59 -16.13
C VAL A 19 -24.64 -3.78 -15.91
N ASP A 20 -25.28 -3.99 -14.76
CA ASP A 20 -26.49 -3.27 -14.34
C ASP A 20 -26.17 -1.80 -13.95
N ARG A 21 -24.98 -1.56 -13.37
CA ARG A 21 -24.41 -0.24 -13.05
C ARG A 21 -22.89 -0.34 -12.93
N VAL A 22 -22.22 0.78 -12.85
CA VAL A 22 -20.78 0.84 -12.55
C VAL A 22 -20.54 0.36 -11.12
N GLY A 23 -19.49 -0.41 -10.89
CA GLY A 23 -19.02 -0.80 -9.56
C GLY A 23 -18.46 0.41 -8.79
N ILE A 24 -18.68 0.43 -7.49
CA ILE A 24 -18.28 1.54 -6.61
C ILE A 24 -17.21 1.04 -5.65
N MET A 25 -16.10 1.78 -5.60
CA MET A 25 -15.03 1.61 -4.62
C MET A 25 -14.60 2.96 -4.09
N GLU A 26 -14.34 3.05 -2.79
CA GLU A 26 -13.79 4.25 -2.17
C GLU A 26 -12.99 3.88 -0.92
N ASP A 27 -11.93 4.63 -0.65
CA ASP A 27 -11.15 4.56 0.57
C ASP A 27 -11.31 5.86 1.38
N PHE A 28 -11.49 5.72 2.69
CA PHE A 28 -11.70 6.85 3.59
C PHE A 28 -10.62 6.90 4.66
N TRP A 29 -10.13 8.10 4.96
CA TRP A 29 -9.27 8.32 6.10
C TRP A 29 -9.98 7.89 7.40
N VAL A 30 -9.22 7.28 8.31
CA VAL A 30 -9.76 6.81 9.60
C VAL A 30 -10.43 7.95 10.37
N HIS A 31 -9.85 9.15 10.33
CA HIS A 31 -10.42 10.34 10.97
C HIS A 31 -11.76 10.77 10.35
N THR A 32 -11.93 10.61 9.03
CA THR A 32 -13.21 10.90 8.35
C THR A 32 -14.32 9.97 8.86
N ILE A 33 -14.03 8.66 8.93
CA ILE A 33 -14.99 7.67 9.47
C ILE A 33 -15.33 8.00 10.93
N LYS A 34 -14.32 8.28 11.76
CA LYS A 34 -14.53 8.68 13.16
C LYS A 34 -15.45 9.88 13.28
N ASN A 35 -15.19 10.94 12.52
CA ASN A 35 -16.03 12.14 12.51
C ASN A 35 -17.47 11.85 12.07
N TRP A 36 -17.69 11.00 11.07
CA TRP A 36 -19.04 10.64 10.64
C TRP A 36 -19.81 9.85 11.72
N VAL A 37 -19.12 8.95 12.43
CA VAL A 37 -19.73 8.24 13.58
C VAL A 37 -20.07 9.22 14.70
N GLU A 38 -19.16 10.12 15.07
CA GLU A 38 -19.39 11.14 16.11
C GLU A 38 -20.53 12.11 15.75
N GLN A 39 -20.69 12.42 14.46
CA GLN A 39 -21.79 13.27 13.95
C GLN A 39 -23.10 12.51 13.74
N GLY A 40 -23.15 11.22 14.03
CA GLY A 40 -24.34 10.39 13.82
C GLY A 40 -24.68 10.12 12.34
N LYS A 41 -23.74 10.39 11.42
CA LYS A 41 -23.92 10.16 9.97
C LYS A 41 -23.63 8.72 9.55
N MET A 42 -22.94 7.98 10.39
CA MET A 42 -22.61 6.57 10.20
C MET A 42 -22.77 5.83 11.52
N PRO A 43 -23.43 4.66 11.55
CA PRO A 43 -23.53 3.85 12.76
C PRO A 43 -22.17 3.37 13.26
N ALA A 44 -21.95 3.39 14.57
CA ALA A 44 -20.76 2.84 15.17
C ALA A 44 -20.66 1.33 14.90
N GLY A 45 -19.46 0.88 14.49
CA GLY A 45 -19.20 -0.53 14.18
C GLY A 45 -19.60 -0.99 12.78
N GLN A 46 -20.32 -0.17 12.01
CA GLN A 46 -20.57 -0.44 10.59
C GLN A 46 -19.33 -0.09 9.76
N SER A 47 -18.98 -0.92 8.77
CA SER A 47 -17.91 -0.59 7.83
C SER A 47 -18.39 0.46 6.81
N ALA A 48 -17.45 1.24 6.27
CA ALA A 48 -17.76 2.18 5.18
C ALA A 48 -18.31 1.43 3.95
N ALA A 49 -17.78 0.24 3.66
CA ALA A 49 -18.25 -0.59 2.57
C ALA A 49 -19.73 -1.00 2.73
N GLU A 50 -20.17 -1.32 3.96
CA GLU A 50 -21.57 -1.61 4.24
C GLU A 50 -22.45 -0.36 4.18
N HIS A 51 -21.96 0.74 4.78
CA HIS A 51 -22.73 1.98 4.86
C HIS A 51 -23.02 2.60 3.50
N PHE A 52 -22.03 2.60 2.61
CA PHE A 52 -22.12 3.21 1.27
C PHE A 52 -22.44 2.20 0.16
N GLY A 53 -22.60 0.92 0.47
CA GLY A 53 -22.88 -0.12 -0.52
C GLY A 53 -21.73 -0.29 -1.53
N LEU A 54 -20.47 -0.24 -1.08
CA LEU A 54 -19.31 -0.41 -1.95
C LEU A 54 -19.24 -1.84 -2.48
N ASP A 55 -18.86 -1.98 -3.74
CA ASP A 55 -18.79 -3.28 -4.43
C ASP A 55 -17.46 -4.00 -4.19
N LEU A 56 -16.40 -3.25 -3.89
CA LEU A 56 -15.06 -3.77 -3.71
C LEU A 56 -14.51 -3.40 -2.33
N GLU A 57 -13.86 -4.36 -1.68
CA GLU A 57 -13.16 -4.15 -0.41
C GLU A 57 -11.71 -4.59 -0.53
N THR A 58 -10.78 -3.77 -0.05
CA THR A 58 -9.35 -4.06 -0.03
C THR A 58 -8.88 -4.50 1.36
N CYS A 59 -7.90 -5.38 1.41
CA CYS A 59 -7.23 -5.78 2.65
C CYS A 59 -5.70 -5.60 2.53
N TRP A 60 -5.17 -4.63 3.25
CA TRP A 60 -3.73 -4.36 3.36
C TRP A 60 -3.13 -5.30 4.41
N ALA A 61 -2.45 -6.35 3.94
CA ALA A 61 -2.01 -7.43 4.81
C ALA A 61 -0.49 -7.51 4.97
N PHE A 62 0.32 -6.75 4.23
CA PHE A 62 1.78 -6.86 4.28
C PHE A 62 2.43 -5.73 5.10
N ASN A 63 3.52 -6.08 5.77
CA ASN A 63 4.45 -5.14 6.37
C ASN A 63 5.75 -5.14 5.55
N LEU A 64 5.97 -4.08 4.77
CA LEU A 64 7.10 -3.91 3.86
C LEU A 64 8.25 -3.10 4.48
N LYS A 65 8.17 -2.72 5.78
CA LYS A 65 9.27 -2.03 6.47
C LYS A 65 10.54 -2.87 6.42
N VAL A 66 11.68 -2.21 6.35
CA VAL A 66 13.01 -2.85 6.40
C VAL A 66 13.11 -3.72 7.65
N ASP A 67 12.95 -3.13 8.82
CA ASP A 67 12.75 -3.89 10.06
C ASP A 67 11.25 -3.96 10.37
N HIS A 68 10.62 -5.08 10.00
CA HIS A 68 9.19 -5.31 10.20
C HIS A 68 8.83 -5.64 11.67
N LYS A 69 9.82 -5.90 12.52
CA LYS A 69 9.65 -6.14 13.95
C LYS A 69 9.87 -4.87 14.80
N TRP A 70 10.31 -3.79 14.14
CA TRP A 70 10.56 -2.52 14.81
C TRP A 70 9.27 -1.89 15.35
N VAL A 71 9.36 -1.42 16.59
CA VAL A 71 8.32 -0.58 17.18
C VAL A 71 8.76 0.88 17.04
N ASP A 72 7.92 1.70 16.44
CA ASP A 72 8.22 3.12 16.20
C ASP A 72 8.61 3.81 17.51
N LYS A 73 9.76 4.49 17.54
CA LYS A 73 10.31 5.15 18.72
C LYS A 73 10.03 6.64 18.68
N LEU A 74 9.36 7.15 19.71
CA LEU A 74 9.20 8.60 19.89
C LEU A 74 10.58 9.21 20.16
N VAL A 75 11.03 10.15 19.31
CA VAL A 75 12.34 10.81 19.39
C VAL A 75 12.24 12.29 19.75
N ALA A 76 11.09 12.92 19.47
CA ALA A 76 10.78 14.29 19.88
C ALA A 76 9.28 14.50 19.96
N GLU A 77 8.85 15.46 20.78
CA GLU A 77 7.44 15.83 20.95
C GLU A 77 7.35 17.32 21.33
N ASP A 78 6.38 18.00 20.78
CA ASP A 78 5.98 19.35 21.17
C ASP A 78 4.46 19.40 21.47
N GLU A 79 3.86 20.57 21.57
CA GLU A 79 2.43 20.74 21.87
C GLU A 79 1.54 20.06 20.83
N ASP A 80 1.85 20.22 19.56
CA ASP A 80 1.01 19.81 18.42
C ASP A 80 1.50 18.55 17.72
N THR A 81 2.79 18.23 17.79
CA THR A 81 3.40 17.17 16.97
C THR A 81 4.18 16.14 17.77
N GLN A 82 4.33 14.98 17.17
CA GLN A 82 5.20 13.89 17.62
C GLN A 82 6.10 13.43 16.47
N THR A 83 7.38 13.25 16.76
CA THR A 83 8.38 12.78 15.80
C THR A 83 8.83 11.38 16.18
N PHE A 84 8.78 10.46 15.24
CA PHE A 84 9.10 9.05 15.42
C PHE A 84 10.22 8.60 14.49
N LEU A 85 11.05 7.68 14.98
CA LEU A 85 11.94 6.87 14.16
C LEU A 85 11.22 5.56 13.84
N ASP A 86 11.02 5.24 12.58
CA ASP A 86 10.31 4.04 12.12
C ASP A 86 11.24 2.88 11.73
N GLY A 87 10.64 1.74 11.36
CA GLY A 87 11.37 0.53 10.96
C GLY A 87 12.05 0.59 9.57
N ASN A 88 11.90 1.67 8.83
CA ASN A 88 12.68 1.97 7.62
C ASN A 88 13.93 2.79 7.93
N GLY A 89 14.11 3.21 9.20
CA GLY A 89 15.12 4.18 9.57
C GLY A 89 14.78 5.60 9.13
N ALA A 90 13.50 5.87 8.85
CA ALA A 90 12.99 7.19 8.53
C ALA A 90 12.52 7.91 9.80
N THR A 91 12.77 9.22 9.88
CA THR A 91 12.26 10.09 10.93
C THR A 91 11.04 10.82 10.40
N LEU A 92 9.90 10.57 11.03
CA LEU A 92 8.58 11.02 10.60
C LEU A 92 7.96 11.90 11.67
N ARG A 93 7.37 13.06 11.29
CA ARG A 93 6.62 13.92 12.19
C ARG A 93 5.13 13.86 11.87
N ARG A 94 4.30 13.66 12.89
CA ARG A 94 2.83 13.59 12.78
C ARG A 94 2.17 14.60 13.70
N HIS A 95 1.08 15.17 13.27
CA HIS A 95 0.23 15.99 14.11
C HIS A 95 -0.59 15.12 15.07
N LYS A 96 -0.72 15.55 16.34
CA LYS A 96 -1.44 14.78 17.38
C LYS A 96 -2.96 14.75 17.16
N ALA A 97 -3.53 15.85 16.65
CA ALA A 97 -4.98 16.04 16.50
C ALA A 97 -5.51 15.64 15.13
N HIS A 98 -4.65 15.44 14.12
CA HIS A 98 -5.06 15.20 12.75
C HIS A 98 -4.41 13.96 12.19
N ASP A 99 -5.22 13.10 11.54
CA ASP A 99 -4.74 12.00 10.72
C ASP A 99 -4.39 12.57 9.34
N SER A 100 -3.10 12.73 9.09
CA SER A 100 -2.56 13.27 7.84
C SER A 100 -1.32 12.50 7.42
N THR A 101 -0.90 12.65 6.18
CA THR A 101 0.39 12.14 5.72
C THR A 101 1.50 12.69 6.60
N PRO A 102 2.36 11.84 7.21
CA PRO A 102 3.45 12.31 8.03
C PRO A 102 4.43 13.17 7.23
N GLU A 103 4.98 14.18 7.88
CA GLU A 103 6.11 14.92 7.34
C GLU A 103 7.37 14.07 7.48
N HIS A 104 8.09 13.87 6.40
CA HIS A 104 9.35 13.15 6.38
C HIS A 104 10.49 14.12 6.71
N ILE A 105 11.18 13.90 7.84
CA ILE A 105 12.25 14.79 8.33
C ILE A 105 13.62 14.33 7.87
N ASN A 106 13.88 13.02 7.91
CA ASN A 106 15.18 12.45 7.58
C ASN A 106 15.08 10.97 7.23
N TYR A 107 16.08 10.46 6.50
CA TYR A 107 16.23 9.07 6.12
C TYR A 107 17.64 8.59 6.43
N SER A 108 17.77 7.42 7.06
CA SER A 108 19.07 6.82 7.32
C SER A 108 19.64 6.08 6.11
N ILE A 109 18.80 5.78 5.11
CA ILE A 109 19.18 5.14 3.85
C ILE A 109 19.11 6.21 2.76
N ALA A 110 20.25 6.86 2.48
CA ALA A 110 20.31 8.00 1.56
C ALA A 110 21.09 7.72 0.26
N ASP A 111 21.74 6.55 0.18
CA ASP A 111 22.59 6.16 -0.95
C ASP A 111 22.63 4.62 -1.12
N ARG A 112 23.28 4.17 -2.21
CA ARG A 112 23.44 2.75 -2.53
C ARG A 112 24.17 1.98 -1.42
N ALA A 113 25.23 2.52 -0.85
CA ALA A 113 26.01 1.81 0.17
C ALA A 113 25.16 1.56 1.43
N ALA A 114 24.42 2.57 1.88
CA ALA A 114 23.47 2.43 2.99
C ALA A 114 22.34 1.44 2.66
N TRP A 115 21.85 1.42 1.44
CA TRP A 115 20.86 0.45 0.98
C TRP A 115 21.38 -0.98 1.04
N GLU A 116 22.55 -1.25 0.44
CA GLU A 116 23.17 -2.58 0.38
C GLU A 116 23.52 -3.13 1.76
N GLU A 117 23.95 -2.26 2.69
CA GLU A 117 24.36 -2.66 4.03
C GLU A 117 23.18 -2.77 5.01
N ARG A 118 22.23 -1.81 4.99
CA ARG A 118 21.28 -1.59 6.08
C ARG A 118 19.82 -1.82 5.73
N ALA A 119 19.47 -2.00 4.45
CA ALA A 119 18.09 -2.22 4.05
C ALA A 119 17.89 -3.54 3.30
N LYS A 120 18.56 -3.71 2.15
CA LYS A 120 18.37 -4.86 1.26
C LYS A 120 18.47 -6.23 1.95
N PRO A 121 19.46 -6.50 2.84
CA PRO A 121 19.59 -7.81 3.51
C PRO A 121 18.42 -8.18 4.43
N PHE A 122 17.61 -7.20 4.83
CA PHE A 122 16.48 -7.39 5.75
C PHE A 122 15.14 -7.49 5.03
N LEU A 123 15.08 -7.20 3.74
CA LEU A 123 13.87 -7.30 2.90
C LEU A 123 13.69 -8.73 2.40
N THR A 124 13.50 -9.65 3.33
CA THR A 124 13.33 -11.08 3.08
C THR A 124 11.87 -11.51 3.23
N VAL A 125 11.49 -12.57 2.51
CA VAL A 125 10.14 -13.16 2.60
C VAL A 125 10.02 -13.89 3.93
N GLU A 126 9.38 -13.23 4.91
CA GLU A 126 9.08 -13.80 6.22
C GLU A 126 7.56 -13.81 6.42
N ARG A 127 7.05 -14.95 6.93
CA ARG A 127 5.62 -15.14 7.17
C ARG A 127 5.03 -14.08 8.12
N GLU A 128 5.84 -13.63 9.09
CA GLU A 128 5.51 -12.62 10.09
C GLU A 128 5.22 -11.24 9.49
N ARG A 129 5.65 -10.99 8.27
CA ARG A 129 5.28 -9.79 7.50
C ARG A 129 3.83 -9.81 7.03
N ILE A 130 3.15 -10.97 7.09
CA ILE A 130 1.80 -11.16 6.58
C ILE A 130 0.80 -11.22 7.73
N LYS A 131 -0.17 -10.33 7.74
CA LYS A 131 -1.31 -10.34 8.67
C LYS A 131 -2.38 -11.34 8.20
N LEU A 132 -2.04 -12.64 8.21
CA LEU A 132 -2.87 -13.71 7.64
C LEU A 132 -4.28 -13.77 8.23
N ASP A 133 -4.43 -13.61 9.53
CA ASP A 133 -5.75 -13.67 10.17
C ASP A 133 -6.64 -12.51 9.74
N ARG A 134 -6.07 -11.30 9.61
CA ARG A 134 -6.79 -10.15 9.07
C ARG A 134 -7.26 -10.43 7.64
N PHE A 135 -6.39 -11.00 6.80
CA PHE A 135 -6.72 -11.33 5.42
C PHE A 135 -7.82 -12.40 5.34
N ARG A 136 -7.72 -13.48 6.12
CA ARG A 136 -8.75 -14.54 6.19
C ARG A 136 -10.10 -13.99 6.60
N GLN A 137 -10.14 -13.18 7.66
CA GLN A 137 -11.40 -12.59 8.17
C GLN A 137 -12.01 -11.63 7.14
N ALA A 138 -11.22 -10.78 6.49
CA ALA A 138 -11.73 -9.89 5.45
C ALA A 138 -12.27 -10.67 4.24
N ARG A 139 -11.53 -11.69 3.78
CA ARG A 139 -11.95 -12.56 2.68
C ARG A 139 -13.27 -13.28 3.00
N GLN A 140 -13.38 -13.88 4.18
CA GLN A 140 -14.60 -14.57 4.62
C GLN A 140 -15.78 -13.62 4.65
N ARG A 141 -15.65 -12.44 5.26
CA ARG A 141 -16.69 -11.41 5.31
C ARG A 141 -17.15 -10.99 3.91
N CYS A 142 -16.20 -10.75 2.99
CA CYS A 142 -16.55 -10.40 1.61
C CYS A 142 -17.29 -11.53 0.89
N GLN A 143 -16.90 -12.78 1.09
CA GLN A 143 -17.61 -13.93 0.53
C GLN A 143 -19.05 -14.03 1.04
N GLU A 144 -19.27 -13.88 2.35
CA GLU A 144 -20.61 -13.88 2.97
C GLU A 144 -21.51 -12.75 2.43
N GLN A 145 -20.90 -11.60 2.15
CA GLN A 145 -21.60 -10.40 1.64
C GLN A 145 -21.64 -10.32 0.10
N GLN A 146 -21.06 -11.29 -0.61
CA GLN A 146 -20.93 -11.30 -2.07
C GLN A 146 -20.24 -10.03 -2.63
N ARG A 147 -19.26 -9.46 -1.89
CA ARG A 147 -18.40 -8.37 -2.33
C ARG A 147 -17.16 -8.88 -3.03
N PHE A 148 -16.67 -8.09 -3.99
CA PHE A 148 -15.40 -8.38 -4.66
C PHE A 148 -14.25 -8.06 -3.72
N PHE A 149 -13.47 -9.07 -3.38
CA PHE A 149 -12.38 -8.98 -2.42
C PHE A 149 -11.04 -8.83 -3.10
N CYS A 150 -10.30 -7.76 -2.79
CA CYS A 150 -8.93 -7.55 -3.24
C CYS A 150 -7.92 -7.62 -2.09
N TRP A 151 -6.77 -8.23 -2.35
CA TRP A 151 -5.59 -7.79 -1.63
C TRP A 151 -5.26 -6.36 -2.10
N GLY A 152 -5.06 -5.45 -1.15
CA GLY A 152 -4.63 -4.08 -1.41
C GLY A 152 -3.22 -3.87 -0.91
N GLY A 153 -2.41 -3.11 -1.64
CA GLY A 153 -1.06 -2.79 -1.24
C GLY A 153 -0.36 -1.85 -2.21
N VAL A 154 0.81 -1.36 -1.78
CA VAL A 154 1.68 -0.56 -2.65
C VAL A 154 2.40 -1.44 -3.67
N ASN A 155 2.75 -0.87 -4.82
CA ASN A 155 3.71 -1.47 -5.72
C ASN A 155 5.11 -0.88 -5.46
N VAL A 156 6.07 -1.15 -6.32
CA VAL A 156 7.50 -0.93 -6.04
C VAL A 156 7.87 0.53 -5.83
N PHE A 157 7.28 1.48 -6.57
CA PHE A 157 7.61 2.90 -6.41
C PHE A 157 7.22 3.42 -5.02
N GLU A 158 5.99 3.12 -4.59
CA GLU A 158 5.48 3.45 -3.26
C GLU A 158 6.14 2.64 -2.14
N ALA A 159 6.74 1.48 -2.44
CA ALA A 159 7.51 0.72 -1.46
C ALA A 159 8.91 1.30 -1.23
N ILE A 160 9.52 1.95 -2.22
CA ILE A 160 10.88 2.51 -2.15
C ILE A 160 10.93 3.81 -1.36
N HIS A 161 10.04 4.77 -1.66
CA HIS A 161 10.17 6.12 -1.09
C HIS A 161 10.06 6.19 0.44
N PRO A 162 9.30 5.34 1.16
CA PRO A 162 9.32 5.36 2.62
C PRO A 162 10.66 4.94 3.23
N VAL A 163 11.54 4.29 2.46
CA VAL A 163 12.87 3.84 2.90
C VAL A 163 13.93 4.91 2.64
N VAL A 164 13.92 5.52 1.46
CA VAL A 164 14.99 6.42 1.01
C VAL A 164 14.57 7.88 0.86
N GLY A 165 13.26 8.17 0.86
CA GLY A 165 12.69 9.48 0.57
C GLY A 165 12.60 9.79 -0.92
N HIS A 166 11.65 10.66 -1.28
CA HIS A 166 11.47 11.06 -2.69
C HIS A 166 12.71 11.74 -3.26
N GLU A 167 13.37 12.61 -2.50
CA GLU A 167 14.54 13.34 -2.99
C GLU A 167 15.68 12.39 -3.36
N ASN A 168 16.10 11.49 -2.45
CA ASN A 168 17.17 10.54 -2.71
C ASN A 168 16.78 9.56 -3.83
N MET A 169 15.53 9.12 -3.88
CA MET A 169 15.02 8.24 -4.94
C MET A 169 15.10 8.92 -6.31
N LEU A 170 14.62 10.17 -6.43
CA LEU A 170 14.60 10.89 -7.70
C LEU A 170 16.02 11.29 -8.15
N LEU A 171 16.89 11.66 -7.22
CA LEU A 171 18.33 11.87 -7.51
C LEU A 171 18.98 10.56 -7.96
N GLY A 172 18.69 9.45 -7.31
CA GLY A 172 19.16 8.11 -7.68
C GLY A 172 18.75 7.73 -9.10
N MET A 173 17.51 8.02 -9.52
CA MET A 173 17.05 7.77 -10.88
C MET A 173 17.93 8.45 -11.94
N ALA A 174 18.48 9.61 -11.64
CA ALA A 174 19.31 10.38 -12.56
C ALA A 174 20.81 10.06 -12.44
N LEU A 175 21.31 9.79 -11.24
CA LEU A 175 22.74 9.70 -10.94
C LEU A 175 23.23 8.26 -10.75
N ASP A 176 22.36 7.37 -10.31
CA ASP A 176 22.64 5.95 -10.04
C ASP A 176 21.43 5.08 -10.37
N PRO A 177 21.05 4.97 -11.65
CA PRO A 177 19.85 4.24 -12.08
C PRO A 177 19.87 2.74 -11.70
N ASP A 178 21.05 2.13 -11.60
CA ASP A 178 21.19 0.74 -11.21
C ASP A 178 20.82 0.49 -9.74
N TRP A 179 21.04 1.47 -8.86
CA TRP A 179 20.55 1.42 -7.48
C TRP A 179 19.03 1.40 -7.43
N ILE A 180 18.37 2.24 -8.24
CA ILE A 180 16.90 2.29 -8.27
C ILE A 180 16.31 0.99 -8.84
N LYS A 181 16.92 0.45 -9.91
CA LYS A 181 16.52 -0.87 -10.46
C LYS A 181 16.66 -1.98 -9.41
N ASP A 182 17.76 -2.00 -8.66
CA ASP A 182 18.00 -2.98 -7.61
C ASP A 182 16.95 -2.89 -6.48
N MET A 183 16.58 -1.65 -6.07
CA MET A 183 15.50 -1.46 -5.10
C MET A 183 14.15 -1.94 -5.65
N ALA A 184 13.81 -1.58 -6.89
CA ALA A 184 12.55 -1.96 -7.51
C ALA A 184 12.43 -3.49 -7.65
N ASP A 185 13.49 -4.16 -8.08
CA ASP A 185 13.55 -5.63 -8.17
C ASP A 185 13.46 -6.29 -6.80
N THR A 186 14.16 -5.77 -5.79
CA THR A 186 14.12 -6.29 -4.42
C THR A 186 12.71 -6.23 -3.83
N PHE A 187 12.01 -5.10 -4.00
CA PHE A 187 10.63 -4.99 -3.53
C PHE A 187 9.65 -5.82 -4.35
N ALA A 188 9.87 -5.97 -5.67
CA ALA A 188 9.06 -6.86 -6.50
C ALA A 188 9.17 -8.32 -6.03
N ASP A 189 10.39 -8.80 -5.78
CA ASP A 189 10.62 -10.16 -5.27
C ASP A 189 10.01 -10.37 -3.89
N LEU A 190 10.12 -9.38 -3.00
CA LEU A 190 9.49 -9.42 -1.69
C LEU A 190 7.97 -9.52 -1.81
N LEU A 191 7.34 -8.65 -2.63
CA LEU A 191 5.88 -8.64 -2.84
C LEU A 191 5.38 -9.97 -3.39
N ILE A 192 6.03 -10.50 -4.43
CA ILE A 192 5.67 -11.77 -5.05
C ILE A 192 5.78 -12.91 -4.03
N GLY A 193 6.91 -13.02 -3.34
CA GLY A 193 7.11 -14.07 -2.36
C GLY A 193 6.11 -14.01 -1.19
N LEU A 194 5.76 -12.79 -0.71
CA LEU A 194 4.72 -12.64 0.31
C LEU A 194 3.33 -13.02 -0.21
N MET A 195 3.01 -12.71 -1.48
CA MET A 195 1.76 -13.14 -2.12
C MET A 195 1.70 -14.65 -2.26
N GLU A 196 2.77 -15.31 -2.66
CA GLU A 196 2.84 -16.78 -2.77
C GLU A 196 2.54 -17.45 -1.42
N VAL A 197 3.19 -16.99 -0.36
CA VAL A 197 2.94 -17.50 1.01
C VAL A 197 1.49 -17.25 1.43
N MET A 198 0.98 -16.03 1.22
CA MET A 198 -0.39 -15.68 1.59
C MET A 198 -1.41 -16.51 0.81
N PHE A 199 -1.22 -16.70 -0.49
CA PHE A 199 -2.14 -17.48 -1.32
C PHE A 199 -2.13 -18.97 -0.95
N ALA A 200 -0.97 -19.51 -0.61
CA ALA A 200 -0.86 -20.90 -0.14
C ALA A 200 -1.56 -21.12 1.20
N GLU A 201 -1.47 -20.17 2.14
CA GLU A 201 -1.99 -20.34 3.49
C GLU A 201 -3.41 -19.82 3.70
N ALA A 202 -3.84 -18.81 2.95
CA ALA A 202 -5.12 -18.13 3.15
C ALA A 202 -6.02 -18.08 1.90
N GLY A 203 -5.57 -18.65 0.78
CA GLY A 203 -6.28 -18.65 -0.50
C GLY A 203 -6.16 -17.34 -1.26
N LYS A 204 -6.55 -17.35 -2.52
CA LYS A 204 -6.46 -16.19 -3.42
C LYS A 204 -7.61 -15.21 -3.17
N PRO A 205 -7.38 -13.89 -3.31
CA PRO A 205 -8.45 -12.89 -3.44
C PRO A 205 -9.12 -13.00 -4.83
N ASP A 206 -10.20 -12.24 -5.03
CA ASP A 206 -10.84 -12.11 -6.36
C ASP A 206 -10.00 -11.23 -7.29
N GLY A 207 -9.20 -10.32 -6.73
CA GLY A 207 -8.31 -9.44 -7.47
C GLY A 207 -7.18 -8.86 -6.60
N ILE A 208 -6.29 -8.12 -7.27
CA ILE A 208 -5.20 -7.37 -6.63
C ILE A 208 -5.41 -5.89 -6.95
N TRP A 209 -5.31 -5.05 -5.93
CA TRP A 209 -5.35 -3.60 -6.04
C TRP A 209 -3.99 -3.03 -5.67
N PHE A 210 -3.22 -2.62 -6.66
CA PHE A 210 -1.97 -1.90 -6.43
C PHE A 210 -2.20 -0.40 -6.37
N TYR A 211 -1.59 0.24 -5.38
CA TYR A 211 -1.43 1.67 -5.24
C TYR A 211 0.02 2.06 -5.54
N ASP A 212 0.22 3.05 -6.40
CA ASP A 212 1.56 3.55 -6.71
C ASP A 212 1.47 5.01 -7.17
N ASP A 213 1.71 5.96 -6.27
CA ASP A 213 1.62 7.39 -6.54
C ASP A 213 2.91 7.91 -7.19
N MET A 214 2.94 7.92 -8.52
CA MET A 214 4.08 8.33 -9.34
C MET A 214 3.99 9.78 -9.82
N GLY A 215 3.22 10.61 -9.14
CA GLY A 215 3.03 11.99 -9.57
C GLY A 215 2.81 12.98 -8.45
N PHE A 216 2.87 14.26 -8.79
CA PHE A 216 2.49 15.34 -7.91
C PHE A 216 1.77 16.43 -8.70
N ARG A 217 1.26 17.45 -8.03
CA ARG A 217 0.43 18.47 -8.66
C ARG A 217 1.05 19.00 -9.97
N GLY A 218 0.41 18.64 -11.08
CA GLY A 218 0.70 19.15 -12.42
C GLY A 218 1.68 18.34 -13.26
N ARG A 219 2.39 17.34 -12.71
CA ARG A 219 3.34 16.50 -13.48
C ARG A 219 3.68 15.18 -12.77
N PRO A 220 4.16 14.15 -13.52
CA PRO A 220 4.76 12.97 -12.93
C PRO A 220 6.12 13.27 -12.27
N PHE A 221 6.57 12.39 -11.37
CA PHE A 221 7.88 12.49 -10.73
C PHE A 221 9.05 12.21 -11.67
N MET A 222 8.82 11.42 -12.71
CA MET A 222 9.85 11.01 -13.67
C MET A 222 9.34 11.11 -15.12
N SER A 223 10.26 11.08 -16.09
CA SER A 223 9.88 10.99 -17.51
C SER A 223 9.32 9.60 -17.85
N PRO A 224 8.53 9.48 -18.95
CA PRO A 224 8.10 8.16 -19.43
C PRO A 224 9.25 7.21 -19.76
N GLU A 225 10.40 7.75 -20.21
CA GLU A 225 11.59 6.98 -20.52
C GLU A 225 12.20 6.40 -19.24
N MET A 226 12.39 7.23 -18.21
CA MET A 226 12.90 6.79 -16.90
C MET A 226 11.97 5.74 -16.28
N TYR A 227 10.65 5.95 -16.35
CA TYR A 227 9.69 4.95 -15.88
C TYR A 227 9.87 3.59 -16.58
N ARG A 228 9.94 3.60 -17.94
CA ARG A 228 10.10 2.36 -18.73
C ARG A 228 11.40 1.64 -18.43
N GLU A 229 12.46 2.38 -18.13
CA GLU A 229 13.76 1.82 -17.85
C GLU A 229 13.92 1.32 -16.42
N LEU A 230 13.43 2.07 -15.42
CA LEU A 230 13.79 1.87 -14.01
C LEU A 230 12.70 1.17 -13.18
N ILE A 231 11.43 1.43 -13.49
CA ILE A 231 10.30 0.98 -12.65
C ILE A 231 9.44 -0.05 -13.37
N PHE A 232 9.13 0.17 -14.65
CA PHE A 232 8.22 -0.67 -15.41
C PHE A 232 8.60 -2.17 -15.43
N PRO A 233 9.88 -2.59 -15.53
CA PRO A 233 10.24 -4.01 -15.46
C PRO A 233 9.79 -4.69 -14.17
N ALA A 234 9.94 -4.00 -13.03
CA ALA A 234 9.46 -4.50 -11.74
C ALA A 234 7.92 -4.53 -11.65
N HIS A 235 7.22 -3.53 -12.22
CA HIS A 235 5.76 -3.56 -12.36
C HIS A 235 5.29 -4.75 -13.22
N GLN A 236 5.94 -5.01 -14.36
CA GLN A 236 5.63 -6.18 -15.18
C GLN A 236 5.78 -7.48 -14.38
N LYS A 237 6.83 -7.59 -13.56
CA LYS A 237 7.12 -8.73 -12.72
C LYS A 237 6.04 -8.97 -11.65
N THR A 238 5.55 -7.89 -11.01
CA THR A 238 4.51 -7.98 -9.96
C THR A 238 3.11 -8.23 -10.51
N ILE A 239 2.83 -7.93 -11.79
CA ILE A 239 1.50 -8.03 -12.42
C ILE A 239 1.35 -9.32 -13.24
N ALA A 240 2.46 -9.96 -13.66
CA ALA A 240 2.45 -11.19 -14.43
C ALA A 240 2.03 -12.41 -13.59
#